data_2014ba38aefd5b5cc463aabfe3dff3d2
#
_entry.id   2014ba38aefd5b5cc463aabfe3dff3d2
#
_cell.length_a   1.000
_cell.length_b   1.000
_cell.length_c   1.000
_cell.angle_alpha   90.00
_cell.angle_beta   90.00
_cell.angle_gamma   90.00
#
_symmetry.space_group_name_H-M   'P 1'
#
loop_
_entity.id
_entity.type
_entity.pdbx_description
1 polymer ?
#
loop_
_entity_poly.entity_id
_entity_poly.type
_entity_poly.pdbx_seq_one_letter_code
_entity_poly.pdbx_strand_id
1 'polypeptide(L)'
;VVKELLAEQWGMSDVMGVTAVAAALGLGRLISLPFAGPLSDKFGRRVSVLIGCASYVIFFVGIAFSPNMQIAYVAAVLGGIANSFLDTATYPAVAEIIYKYTGIATMGIKLFISVAQLLIPFFLGVCAGTSMSYLMLPFACGIAIAVLGVLAIFAPMPKIAGVGKGESFLNNLKSAHFSVESVALILIGFTCTATFQLWLN
;
A
#
# COMPACT_ATOMS: atom_id res chain seq x y z
N VAL A 1 18.39 0.85 -12.13
CA VAL A 1 19.05 -0.35 -11.55
C VAL A 1 18.03 -1.45 -11.24
N VAL A 2 17.06 -1.26 -10.31
CA VAL A 2 16.10 -2.34 -9.96
C VAL A 2 15.18 -2.69 -11.12
N LYS A 3 14.71 -1.69 -11.89
CA LYS A 3 13.86 -1.92 -13.06
C LYS A 3 14.58 -2.74 -14.14
N GLU A 4 15.85 -2.49 -14.35
CA GLU A 4 16.69 -3.21 -15.32
C GLU A 4 16.91 -4.67 -14.89
N LEU A 5 17.21 -4.89 -13.60
CA LEU A 5 17.39 -6.23 -13.04
C LEU A 5 16.11 -7.07 -13.10
N LEU A 6 14.95 -6.46 -12.86
CA LEU A 6 13.66 -7.15 -13.01
C LEU A 6 13.33 -7.44 -14.48
N ALA A 7 13.66 -6.52 -15.40
CA ALA A 7 13.49 -6.75 -16.84
C ALA A 7 14.35 -7.93 -17.30
N GLU A 8 15.61 -8.02 -16.85
CA GLU A 8 16.51 -9.13 -17.12
C GLU A 8 15.97 -10.45 -16.55
N GLN A 9 15.49 -10.45 -15.29
CA GLN A 9 14.88 -11.62 -14.66
C GLN A 9 13.69 -12.16 -15.47
N TRP A 10 12.91 -11.29 -16.10
CA TRP A 10 11.73 -11.67 -16.88
C TRP A 10 12.05 -11.90 -18.37
N GLY A 11 13.33 -11.85 -18.77
CA GLY A 11 13.77 -12.04 -20.15
C GLY A 11 13.31 -10.95 -21.10
N MET A 12 13.12 -9.73 -20.59
CA MET A 12 12.63 -8.59 -21.36
C MET A 12 13.78 -7.68 -21.77
N SER A 13 13.75 -7.24 -23.01
CA SER A 13 14.71 -6.26 -23.54
C SER A 13 14.33 -4.80 -23.20
N ASP A 14 13.11 -4.56 -22.68
CA ASP A 14 12.59 -3.22 -22.41
C ASP A 14 12.06 -3.10 -20.97
N VAL A 15 12.35 -1.97 -20.36
CA VAL A 15 11.90 -1.57 -19.01
C VAL A 15 10.39 -1.25 -18.97
N MET A 16 9.76 -1.11 -20.14
CA MET A 16 8.33 -0.76 -20.24
C MET A 16 7.42 -1.79 -19.51
N GLY A 17 7.75 -3.08 -19.58
CA GLY A 17 7.01 -4.12 -18.86
C GLY A 17 7.10 -4.01 -17.34
N VAL A 18 8.25 -3.58 -16.82
CA VAL A 18 8.41 -3.34 -15.38
C VAL A 18 7.52 -2.17 -14.93
N THR A 19 7.41 -1.14 -15.77
CA THR A 19 6.50 -0.01 -15.51
C THR A 19 5.03 -0.45 -15.52
N ALA A 20 4.65 -1.38 -16.42
CA ALA A 20 3.31 -1.96 -16.42
C ALA A 20 3.02 -2.76 -15.14
N VAL A 21 3.97 -3.53 -14.62
CA VAL A 21 3.85 -4.22 -13.32
C VAL A 21 3.72 -3.21 -12.18
N ALA A 22 4.48 -2.11 -12.21
CA ALA A 22 4.31 -1.04 -11.23
C ALA A 22 2.91 -0.38 -11.30
N ALA A 23 2.36 -0.20 -12.50
CA ALA A 23 1.00 0.31 -12.70
C ALA A 23 -0.08 -0.67 -12.17
N ALA A 24 0.18 -1.97 -12.16
CA ALA A 24 -0.71 -2.98 -11.60
C ALA A 24 -0.97 -2.80 -10.10
N LEU A 25 -0.01 -2.25 -9.35
CA LEU A 25 -0.22 -1.82 -7.95
C LEU A 25 -1.35 -0.78 -7.85
N GLY A 26 -1.34 0.21 -8.76
CA GLY A 26 -2.39 1.21 -8.85
C GLY A 26 -3.75 0.61 -9.17
N LEU A 27 -3.79 -0.36 -10.10
CA LEU A 27 -5.00 -1.07 -10.46
C LEU A 27 -5.58 -1.85 -9.27
N GLY A 28 -4.75 -2.61 -8.57
CA GLY A 28 -5.14 -3.35 -7.37
C GLY A 28 -5.71 -2.42 -6.28
N ARG A 29 -5.07 -1.27 -6.08
CA ARG A 29 -5.54 -0.24 -5.16
C ARG A 29 -6.88 0.35 -5.58
N LEU A 30 -7.05 0.70 -6.84
CA LEU A 30 -8.28 1.26 -7.39
C LEU A 30 -9.47 0.32 -7.19
N ILE A 31 -9.29 -0.97 -7.48
CA ILE A 31 -10.35 -1.97 -7.34
C ILE A 31 -10.71 -2.21 -5.88
N SER A 32 -9.72 -2.26 -4.97
CA SER A 32 -9.95 -2.66 -3.58
C SER A 32 -10.41 -1.53 -2.65
N LEU A 33 -10.06 -0.27 -2.94
CA LEU A 33 -10.41 0.88 -2.08
C LEU A 33 -11.90 0.97 -1.74
N PRO A 34 -12.86 0.80 -2.69
CA PRO A 34 -14.28 0.89 -2.38
C PRO A 34 -14.77 -0.16 -1.39
N PHE A 35 -14.07 -1.28 -1.29
CA PHE A 35 -14.45 -2.41 -0.43
C PHE A 35 -13.63 -2.46 0.86
N ALA A 36 -12.38 -2.03 0.84
CA ALA A 36 -11.47 -2.12 1.97
C ALA A 36 -11.94 -1.28 3.16
N GLY A 37 -12.46 -0.07 2.93
CA GLY A 37 -13.02 0.80 3.97
C GLY A 37 -14.20 0.15 4.69
N PRO A 38 -15.32 -0.14 4.01
CA PRO A 38 -16.48 -0.80 4.60
C PRO A 38 -16.16 -2.15 5.27
N LEU A 39 -15.20 -2.90 4.71
CA LEU A 39 -14.78 -4.17 5.29
C LEU A 39 -14.00 -3.97 6.60
N SER A 40 -13.13 -2.97 6.64
CA SER A 40 -12.39 -2.55 7.84
C SER A 40 -13.34 -2.08 8.93
N ASP A 41 -14.38 -1.34 8.57
CA ASP A 41 -15.39 -0.86 9.53
C ASP A 41 -16.29 -1.98 10.04
N LYS A 42 -16.62 -2.97 9.19
CA LYS A 42 -17.49 -4.11 9.55
C LYS A 42 -16.78 -5.17 10.38
N PHE A 43 -15.57 -5.58 9.97
CA PHE A 43 -14.83 -6.69 10.58
C PHE A 43 -13.77 -6.24 11.59
N GLY A 44 -13.55 -4.93 11.68
CA GLY A 44 -12.58 -4.33 12.58
C GLY A 44 -11.21 -4.10 11.94
N ARG A 45 -10.48 -3.13 12.46
CA ARG A 45 -9.17 -2.70 11.96
C ARG A 45 -8.14 -3.83 11.91
N ARG A 46 -8.17 -4.73 12.91
CA ARG A 46 -7.25 -5.87 13.00
C ARG A 46 -7.35 -6.80 11.80
N VAL A 47 -8.57 -7.16 11.40
CA VAL A 47 -8.78 -8.06 10.26
C VAL A 47 -8.24 -7.45 8.97
N SER A 48 -8.48 -6.16 8.75
CA SER A 48 -7.95 -5.44 7.59
C SER A 48 -6.43 -5.38 7.58
N VAL A 49 -5.78 -5.13 8.74
CA VAL A 49 -4.32 -5.16 8.86
C VAL A 49 -3.78 -6.54 8.51
N LEU A 50 -4.40 -7.61 9.02
CA LEU A 50 -3.95 -8.97 8.74
C LEU A 50 -4.10 -9.36 7.26
N ILE A 51 -5.22 -8.99 6.64
CA ILE A 51 -5.42 -9.18 5.19
C ILE A 51 -4.35 -8.41 4.40
N GLY A 52 -4.10 -7.16 4.77
CA GLY A 52 -3.09 -6.33 4.13
C GLY A 52 -1.68 -6.91 4.27
N CYS A 53 -1.28 -7.31 5.48
CA CYS A 53 0.03 -7.94 5.71
C CYS A 53 0.19 -9.25 4.94
N ALA A 54 -0.82 -10.13 4.96
CA ALA A 54 -0.77 -11.39 4.21
C ALA A 54 -0.64 -11.15 2.71
N SER A 55 -1.42 -10.21 2.16
CA SER A 55 -1.35 -9.85 0.74
C SER A 55 0.01 -9.25 0.36
N TYR A 56 0.65 -8.46 1.25
CA TYR A 56 2.00 -7.94 1.00
C TYR A 56 3.07 -9.03 1.05
N VAL A 57 2.97 -9.98 1.97
CA VAL A 57 3.90 -11.13 1.99
C VAL A 57 3.81 -11.89 0.68
N ILE A 58 2.60 -12.18 0.19
CA ILE A 58 2.39 -12.85 -1.10
C ILE A 58 2.95 -12.00 -2.26
N PHE A 59 2.77 -10.68 -2.23
CA PHE A 59 3.34 -9.76 -3.22
C PHE A 59 4.87 -9.84 -3.25
N PHE A 60 5.53 -9.70 -2.11
CA PHE A 60 7.00 -9.70 -2.06
C PHE A 60 7.60 -11.04 -2.47
N VAL A 61 7.01 -12.16 -2.01
CA VAL A 61 7.41 -13.50 -2.44
C VAL A 61 7.11 -13.70 -3.93
N GLY A 62 5.94 -13.25 -4.38
CA GLY A 62 5.53 -13.35 -5.79
C GLY A 62 6.47 -12.60 -6.72
N ILE A 63 6.90 -11.38 -6.38
CA ILE A 63 7.87 -10.62 -7.18
C ILE A 63 9.25 -11.28 -7.16
N ALA A 64 9.71 -11.75 -6.00
CA ALA A 64 11.03 -12.37 -5.86
C ALA A 64 11.17 -13.65 -6.70
N PHE A 65 10.12 -14.46 -6.75
CA PHE A 65 10.11 -15.73 -7.47
C PHE A 65 9.39 -15.69 -8.83
N SER A 66 8.99 -14.52 -9.31
CA SER A 66 8.28 -14.44 -10.60
C SER A 66 9.19 -14.86 -11.76
N PRO A 67 8.85 -15.95 -12.49
CA PRO A 67 9.61 -16.38 -13.66
C PRO A 67 9.26 -15.54 -14.90
N ASN A 68 8.15 -14.80 -14.87
CA ASN A 68 7.70 -13.99 -15.99
C ASN A 68 6.87 -12.79 -15.51
N MET A 69 6.72 -11.81 -16.41
CA MET A 69 5.97 -10.57 -16.16
C MET A 69 4.51 -10.83 -15.74
N GLN A 70 3.84 -11.86 -16.25
CA GLN A 70 2.42 -12.10 -15.95
C GLN A 70 2.20 -12.43 -14.47
N ILE A 71 3.05 -13.30 -13.90
CA ILE A 71 2.99 -13.65 -12.48
C ILE A 71 3.35 -12.43 -11.62
N ALA A 72 4.36 -11.66 -12.02
CA ALA A 72 4.72 -10.42 -11.37
C ALA A 72 3.57 -9.40 -11.39
N TYR A 73 2.83 -9.30 -12.51
CA TYR A 73 1.67 -8.42 -12.63
C TYR A 73 0.56 -8.81 -11.65
N VAL A 74 0.22 -10.09 -11.55
CA VAL A 74 -0.78 -10.58 -10.59
C VAL A 74 -0.33 -10.33 -9.16
N ALA A 75 0.95 -10.60 -8.85
CA ALA A 75 1.51 -10.29 -7.54
C ALA A 75 1.42 -8.78 -7.22
N ALA A 76 1.69 -7.91 -8.20
CA ALA A 76 1.58 -6.47 -8.04
C ALA A 76 0.14 -6.00 -7.77
N VAL A 77 -0.86 -6.60 -8.41
CA VAL A 77 -2.28 -6.33 -8.10
C VAL A 77 -2.57 -6.66 -6.63
N LEU A 78 -2.07 -7.81 -6.12
CA LEU A 78 -2.19 -8.15 -4.69
C LEU A 78 -1.49 -7.15 -3.78
N GLY A 79 -0.33 -6.62 -4.19
CA GLY A 79 0.36 -5.54 -3.50
C GLY A 79 -0.48 -4.26 -3.41
N GLY A 80 -1.21 -3.92 -4.48
CA GLY A 80 -2.17 -2.81 -4.50
C GLY A 80 -3.35 -3.02 -3.56
N ILE A 81 -3.90 -4.22 -3.52
CA ILE A 81 -4.95 -4.61 -2.58
C ILE A 81 -4.44 -4.49 -1.14
N ALA A 82 -3.24 -5.02 -0.86
CA ALA A 82 -2.60 -4.93 0.45
C ALA A 82 -2.48 -3.48 0.94
N ASN A 83 -2.05 -2.57 0.05
CA ASN A 83 -1.91 -1.15 0.35
C ASN A 83 -3.26 -0.53 0.77
N SER A 84 -4.34 -0.83 0.03
CA SER A 84 -5.68 -0.32 0.35
C SER A 84 -6.17 -0.79 1.72
N PHE A 85 -6.00 -2.08 2.03
CA PHE A 85 -6.42 -2.64 3.32
C PHE A 85 -5.63 -2.06 4.49
N LEU A 86 -4.32 -1.86 4.33
CA LEU A 86 -3.49 -1.23 5.35
C LEU A 86 -3.83 0.25 5.53
N ASP A 87 -3.98 1.00 4.45
CA ASP A 87 -4.33 2.44 4.53
C ASP A 87 -5.68 2.63 5.24
N THR A 88 -6.70 1.86 4.86
CA THR A 88 -8.04 1.97 5.45
C THR A 88 -8.12 1.50 6.90
N ALA A 89 -7.14 0.74 7.38
CA ALA A 89 -7.05 0.33 8.77
C ALA A 89 -6.14 1.25 9.60
N THR A 90 -4.95 1.59 9.10
CA THR A 90 -3.92 2.28 9.89
C THR A 90 -4.21 3.76 10.09
N TYR A 91 -4.64 4.49 9.04
CA TYR A 91 -4.94 5.91 9.19
C TYR A 91 -6.06 6.20 10.19
N PRO A 92 -7.24 5.54 10.10
CA PRO A 92 -8.27 5.72 11.09
C PRO A 92 -7.86 5.22 12.48
N ALA A 93 -7.16 4.08 12.59
CA ALA A 93 -6.72 3.56 13.89
C ALA A 93 -5.83 4.55 14.62
N VAL A 94 -4.86 5.17 13.94
CA VAL A 94 -3.98 6.19 14.55
C VAL A 94 -4.76 7.45 14.90
N ALA A 95 -5.71 7.87 14.08
CA ALA A 95 -6.59 9.00 14.36
C ALA A 95 -7.50 8.74 15.59
N GLU A 96 -7.96 7.50 15.76
CA GLU A 96 -8.78 7.08 16.91
C GLU A 96 -7.96 7.02 18.21
N ILE A 97 -6.71 6.56 18.14
CA ILE A 97 -5.80 6.49 19.29
C ILE A 97 -5.37 7.90 19.73
N ILE A 98 -5.02 8.76 18.78
CA ILE A 98 -4.52 10.12 19.03
C ILE A 98 -5.58 11.14 18.62
N TYR A 99 -6.79 11.00 19.16
CA TYR A 99 -7.95 11.79 18.76
C TYR A 99 -7.77 13.31 18.93
N LYS A 100 -6.95 13.75 19.89
CA LYS A 100 -6.71 15.17 20.16
C LYS A 100 -5.82 15.84 19.11
N TYR A 101 -4.95 15.05 18.44
CA TYR A 101 -3.97 15.55 17.47
C TYR A 101 -3.97 14.69 16.19
N THR A 102 -5.14 14.42 15.66
CA THR A 102 -5.33 13.54 14.48
C THR A 102 -4.49 13.97 13.27
N GLY A 103 -4.35 15.29 13.04
CA GLY A 103 -3.54 15.83 11.96
C GLY A 103 -2.05 15.48 12.13
N ILE A 104 -1.50 15.66 13.33
CA ILE A 104 -0.09 15.30 13.63
C ILE A 104 0.10 13.79 13.53
N ALA A 105 -0.86 13.01 14.00
CA ALA A 105 -0.81 11.55 13.95
C ALA A 105 -0.76 11.01 12.51
N THR A 106 -1.61 11.52 11.65
CA THR A 106 -1.65 11.12 10.22
C THR A 106 -0.43 11.63 9.45
N MET A 107 0.06 12.84 9.75
CA MET A 107 1.33 13.34 9.19
C MET A 107 2.53 12.51 9.65
N GLY A 108 2.52 12.01 10.89
CA GLY A 108 3.53 11.10 11.39
C GLY A 108 3.67 9.83 10.53
N ILE A 109 2.56 9.22 10.12
CA ILE A 109 2.59 8.07 9.18
C ILE A 109 3.28 8.46 7.88
N LYS A 110 2.93 9.62 7.30
CA LYS A 110 3.56 10.12 6.06
C LYS A 110 5.05 10.37 6.23
N LEU A 111 5.46 10.91 7.38
CA LEU A 111 6.87 11.14 7.70
C LEU A 111 7.65 9.81 7.69
N PHE A 112 7.16 8.78 8.37
CA PHE A 112 7.81 7.48 8.38
C PHE A 112 7.87 6.84 6.99
N ILE A 113 6.82 6.97 6.19
CA ILE A 113 6.82 6.52 4.79
C ILE A 113 7.92 7.24 3.99
N SER A 114 8.04 8.56 4.14
CA SER A 114 9.05 9.37 3.44
C SER A 114 10.47 9.00 3.86
N VAL A 115 10.69 8.76 5.16
CA VAL A 115 11.99 8.28 5.67
C VAL A 115 12.33 6.91 5.07
N ALA A 116 11.38 5.98 5.01
CA ALA A 116 11.59 4.69 4.38
C ALA A 116 11.93 4.82 2.89
N GLN A 117 11.22 5.69 2.15
CA GLN A 117 11.52 5.98 0.74
C GLN A 117 12.91 6.55 0.52
N LEU A 118 13.42 7.37 1.46
CA LEU A 118 14.79 7.90 1.42
C LEU A 118 15.83 6.81 1.67
N LEU A 119 15.53 5.85 2.57
CA LEU A 119 16.47 4.78 2.94
C LEU A 119 16.59 3.69 1.87
N ILE A 120 15.55 3.45 1.04
CA ILE A 120 15.56 2.40 0.02
C ILE A 120 16.69 2.58 -1.01
N PRO A 121 16.88 3.75 -1.65
CA PRO A 121 17.99 3.95 -2.59
C PRO A 121 19.36 3.79 -1.95
N PHE A 122 19.52 4.22 -0.70
CA PHE A 122 20.76 4.05 0.04
C PHE A 122 21.06 2.56 0.28
N PHE A 123 20.07 1.79 0.70
CA PHE A 123 20.21 0.34 0.89
C PHE A 123 20.55 -0.37 -0.43
N LEU A 124 19.90 0.00 -1.53
CA LEU A 124 20.19 -0.55 -2.86
C LEU A 124 21.61 -0.22 -3.31
N GLY A 125 22.11 0.98 -3.01
CA GLY A 125 23.49 1.38 -3.28
C GLY A 125 24.50 0.51 -2.53
N VAL A 126 24.24 0.20 -1.27
CA VAL A 126 25.07 -0.71 -0.46
C VAL A 126 25.03 -2.13 -1.04
N CYS A 127 23.86 -2.65 -1.41
CA CYS A 127 23.74 -3.96 -2.02
C CYS A 127 24.53 -4.06 -3.34
N ALA A 128 24.44 -3.04 -4.18
CA ALA A 128 25.19 -2.98 -5.44
C ALA A 128 26.71 -2.97 -5.21
N GLY A 129 27.19 -2.30 -4.15
CA GLY A 129 28.62 -2.24 -3.80
C GLY A 129 29.17 -3.52 -3.17
N THR A 130 28.31 -4.37 -2.60
CA THR A 130 28.73 -5.61 -1.88
C THR A 130 28.43 -6.90 -2.64
N SER A 131 28.06 -6.84 -3.92
CA SER A 131 27.68 -8.01 -4.74
C SER A 131 26.54 -8.85 -4.12
N MET A 132 25.75 -8.26 -3.23
CA MET A 132 24.57 -8.90 -2.65
C MET A 132 23.44 -8.96 -3.68
N SER A 133 22.70 -10.06 -3.68
CA SER A 133 21.55 -10.20 -4.57
C SER A 133 20.48 -9.14 -4.23
N TYR A 134 19.99 -8.42 -5.25
CA TYR A 134 18.89 -7.46 -5.11
C TYR A 134 17.59 -8.10 -4.57
N LEU A 135 17.45 -9.43 -4.71
CA LEU A 135 16.33 -10.20 -4.16
C LEU A 135 16.28 -10.18 -2.63
N MET A 136 17.38 -9.85 -1.96
CA MET A 136 17.37 -9.74 -0.49
C MET A 136 16.43 -8.64 0.00
N LEU A 137 16.23 -7.57 -0.79
CA LEU A 137 15.35 -6.47 -0.40
C LEU A 137 13.87 -6.90 -0.29
N PRO A 138 13.24 -7.51 -1.33
CA PRO A 138 11.87 -7.98 -1.21
C PRO A 138 11.71 -9.07 -0.13
N PHE A 139 12.69 -9.94 0.06
CA PHE A 139 12.66 -10.92 1.16
C PHE A 139 12.69 -10.25 2.54
N ALA A 140 13.59 -9.30 2.75
CA ALA A 140 13.69 -8.58 4.01
C ALA A 140 12.38 -7.82 4.30
N CYS A 141 11.80 -7.15 3.29
CA CYS A 141 10.52 -6.48 3.42
C CYS A 141 9.38 -7.48 3.73
N GLY A 142 9.35 -8.62 3.04
CA GLY A 142 8.35 -9.68 3.27
C GLY A 142 8.42 -10.23 4.69
N ILE A 143 9.63 -10.52 5.20
CA ILE A 143 9.85 -10.97 6.58
C ILE A 143 9.43 -9.89 7.59
N ALA A 144 9.83 -8.64 7.37
CA ALA A 144 9.47 -7.53 8.26
C ALA A 144 7.95 -7.37 8.36
N ILE A 145 7.24 -7.44 7.23
CA ILE A 145 5.77 -7.35 7.20
C ILE A 145 5.12 -8.58 7.83
N ALA A 146 5.67 -9.77 7.64
CA ALA A 146 5.16 -10.97 8.31
C ALA A 146 5.27 -10.85 9.83
N VAL A 147 6.41 -10.36 10.34
CA VAL A 147 6.62 -10.09 11.77
C VAL A 147 5.62 -9.04 12.28
N LEU A 148 5.44 -7.93 11.54
CA LEU A 148 4.45 -6.90 11.90
C LEU A 148 3.02 -7.44 11.87
N GLY A 149 2.69 -8.32 10.93
CA GLY A 149 1.40 -9.01 10.88
C GLY A 149 1.16 -9.88 12.11
N VAL A 150 2.17 -10.64 12.54
CA VAL A 150 2.10 -11.42 13.79
C VAL A 150 1.95 -10.52 15.00
N LEU A 151 2.72 -9.42 15.09
CA LEU A 151 2.58 -8.46 16.18
C LEU A 151 1.19 -7.80 16.21
N ALA A 152 0.58 -7.57 15.05
CA ALA A 152 -0.76 -7.00 14.94
C ALA A 152 -1.86 -7.92 15.53
N ILE A 153 -1.61 -9.24 15.62
CA ILE A 153 -2.52 -10.19 16.29
C ILE A 153 -2.62 -9.85 17.77
N PHE A 154 -1.51 -9.50 18.40
CA PHE A 154 -1.43 -9.22 19.84
C PHE A 154 -1.62 -7.74 20.18
N ALA A 155 -1.47 -6.83 19.20
CA ALA A 155 -1.59 -5.40 19.43
C ALA A 155 -3.02 -5.02 19.89
N PRO A 156 -3.18 -4.17 20.91
CA PRO A 156 -4.47 -3.63 21.30
C PRO A 156 -4.96 -2.66 20.20
N MET A 157 -5.84 -3.12 19.34
CA MET A 157 -6.47 -2.28 18.33
C MET A 157 -7.71 -1.60 18.90
N PRO A 158 -7.97 -0.32 18.56
CA PRO A 158 -9.16 0.38 19.02
C PRO A 158 -10.41 -0.37 18.52
N LYS A 159 -11.38 -0.55 19.43
CA LYS A 159 -12.68 -1.08 19.05
C LYS A 159 -13.48 0.06 18.43
N ILE A 160 -13.96 -0.13 17.21
CA ILE A 160 -14.80 0.85 16.55
C ILE A 160 -16.13 0.94 17.32
N ALA A 161 -16.40 2.09 17.90
CA ALA A 161 -17.69 2.37 18.51
C ALA A 161 -18.74 2.39 17.39
N GLY A 162 -19.64 1.37 17.36
CA GLY A 162 -20.70 1.29 16.35
C GLY A 162 -20.51 0.22 15.26
N VAL A 163 -19.62 -0.74 15.45
CA VAL A 163 -19.48 -1.90 14.56
C VAL A 163 -20.81 -2.66 14.47
N GLY A 164 -21.51 -2.51 13.37
CA GLY A 164 -22.76 -3.24 13.11
C GLY A 164 -23.48 -2.83 11.84
N LYS A 165 -23.20 -1.65 11.31
CA LYS A 165 -23.81 -1.19 10.05
C LYS A 165 -22.70 -0.69 9.12
N GLY A 166 -21.94 -1.62 8.55
CA GLY A 166 -21.13 -1.30 7.37
C GLY A 166 -22.09 -0.86 6.26
N GLU A 167 -22.37 0.43 6.19
CA GLU A 167 -23.14 0.99 5.09
C GLU A 167 -22.35 0.72 3.81
N SER A 168 -23.04 0.20 2.81
CA SER A 168 -22.45 -0.06 1.51
C SER A 168 -21.80 1.24 0.98
N PHE A 169 -20.62 1.14 0.40
CA PHE A 169 -19.95 2.27 -0.27
C PHE A 169 -20.90 3.05 -1.18
N LEU A 170 -21.79 2.35 -1.90
CA LEU A 170 -22.79 2.96 -2.76
C LEU A 170 -23.85 3.78 -1.98
N ASN A 171 -24.20 3.37 -0.79
CA ASN A 171 -25.13 4.12 0.06
C ASN A 171 -24.46 5.37 0.63
N ASN A 172 -23.22 5.24 1.07
CA ASN A 172 -22.43 6.38 1.53
C ASN A 172 -22.18 7.39 0.40
N LEU A 173 -21.92 6.91 -0.82
CA LEU A 173 -21.75 7.77 -1.99
C LEU A 173 -23.05 8.52 -2.35
N LYS A 174 -24.20 7.85 -2.23
CA LYS A 174 -25.52 8.48 -2.46
C LYS A 174 -25.90 9.51 -1.39
N SER A 175 -25.49 9.28 -0.15
CA SER A 175 -25.77 10.20 0.97
C SER A 175 -24.71 11.30 1.11
N ALA A 176 -23.58 11.20 0.42
CA ALA A 176 -22.54 12.21 0.44
C ALA A 176 -22.99 13.48 -0.29
N HIS A 177 -23.18 14.55 0.43
CA HIS A 177 -23.36 15.88 -0.15
C HIS A 177 -22.02 16.40 -0.67
N PHE A 178 -21.78 16.26 -1.97
CA PHE A 178 -20.61 16.84 -2.61
C PHE A 178 -20.84 18.34 -2.80
N SER A 179 -20.33 19.15 -1.88
CA SER A 179 -20.26 20.60 -2.10
C SER A 179 -19.22 20.91 -3.19
N VAL A 180 -19.37 22.05 -3.87
CA VAL A 180 -18.42 22.52 -4.88
C VAL A 180 -16.99 22.59 -4.30
N GLU A 181 -16.87 23.00 -3.04
CA GLU A 181 -15.61 23.08 -2.30
C GLU A 181 -14.98 21.69 -2.12
N SER A 182 -15.78 20.68 -1.74
CA SER A 182 -15.31 19.31 -1.58
C SER A 182 -14.82 18.72 -2.90
N VAL A 183 -15.54 18.95 -4.00
CA VAL A 183 -15.14 18.50 -5.34
C VAL A 183 -13.86 19.21 -5.78
N ALA A 184 -13.74 20.52 -5.54
CA ALA A 184 -12.53 21.28 -5.87
C ALA A 184 -11.31 20.75 -5.09
N LEU A 185 -11.44 20.47 -3.79
CA LEU A 185 -10.37 19.90 -2.97
C LEU A 185 -9.95 18.50 -3.44
N ILE A 186 -10.91 17.65 -3.82
CA ILE A 186 -10.64 16.33 -4.38
C ILE A 186 -9.86 16.46 -5.69
N LEU A 187 -10.28 17.36 -6.60
CA LEU A 187 -9.60 17.59 -7.87
C LEU A 187 -8.19 18.14 -7.69
N ILE A 188 -8.00 19.08 -6.76
CA ILE A 188 -6.66 19.62 -6.42
C ILE A 188 -5.77 18.49 -5.89
N GLY A 189 -6.25 17.70 -4.93
CA GLY A 189 -5.51 16.58 -4.38
C GLY A 189 -5.15 15.53 -5.45
N PHE A 190 -6.10 15.21 -6.33
CA PHE A 190 -5.87 14.30 -7.46
C PHE A 190 -4.80 14.84 -8.40
N THR A 191 -4.93 16.11 -8.84
CA THR A 191 -4.00 16.73 -9.79
C THR A 191 -2.59 16.80 -9.22
N CYS A 192 -2.44 17.26 -7.97
CA CYS A 192 -1.14 17.32 -7.31
C CYS A 192 -0.49 15.94 -7.18
N THR A 193 -1.25 14.94 -6.76
CA THR A 193 -0.73 13.56 -6.61
C THR A 193 -0.37 12.94 -7.95
N ALA A 194 -1.22 13.10 -8.96
CA ALA A 194 -0.99 12.58 -10.30
C ALA A 194 0.26 13.22 -10.94
N THR A 195 0.40 14.55 -10.86
CA THR A 195 1.56 15.28 -11.37
C THR A 195 2.85 14.82 -10.68
N PHE A 196 2.81 14.67 -9.35
CA PHE A 196 3.97 14.18 -8.59
C PHE A 196 4.37 12.76 -9.00
N GLN A 197 3.40 11.86 -9.17
CA GLN A 197 3.65 10.49 -9.59
C GLN A 197 4.16 10.40 -11.04
N LEU A 198 3.63 11.23 -11.95
CA LEU A 198 4.12 11.30 -13.33
C LEU A 198 5.56 11.80 -13.41
N TRP A 199 5.96 12.69 -12.49
CA TRP A 199 7.32 13.23 -12.46
C TRP A 199 8.34 12.23 -11.88
N LEU A 200 7.90 11.31 -11.01
CA LEU A 200 8.76 10.28 -10.39
C LEU A 200 8.94 9.01 -11.25
N ASN A 201 8.08 8.78 -12.25
CA ASN A 201 8.15 7.60 -13.12
C ASN A 201 8.84 7.90 -14.45
#